data_91a45ce5170aab771c6a9248189937cb
#
_entry.id   91a45ce5170aab771c6a9248189937cb
#
_cell.length_a   1.000
_cell.length_b   1.000
_cell.length_c   1.000
_cell.angle_alpha   90.00
_cell.angle_beta   90.00
_cell.angle_gamma   90.00
#
_symmetry.space_group_name_H-M   'P 1'
#
loop_
_entity.id
_entity.type
_entity.pdbx_description
1 polymer ?
#
loop_
_entity_poly.entity_id
_entity_poly.type
_entity_poly.pdbx_seq_one_letter_code
_entity_poly.pdbx_strand_id
1 'polypeptide(L)'
;PGRITGLDFFPGFIDRFNADARRLHLADRVKGVVGSMDALPFRAGELDLIWSEGAIYNIGFERGLNEWREYLKPGGYLAVSESVWFTDERPTEIHDFWVDAYPEIDTIPNKVAQIHRAGYLPVAAFVLPETCWMEHYFAPLAKARELFAAKYPGDSTAEGLMAFQRYEEELYRKYNEFYGYVFFIARKPNPRRTLCPGPMSNPGSTSCSGPAAVTCASSRR
;
A
#
# COMPACT_ATOMS: atom_id res chain seq x y z
N PRO A 1 14.72 12.59 12.59
CA PRO A 1 14.20 12.50 11.25
C PRO A 1 14.23 11.06 10.78
N GLY A 2 13.12 10.60 10.12
CA GLY A 2 12.99 9.23 9.64
C GLY A 2 13.89 8.95 8.43
N ARG A 3 14.09 7.67 8.14
CA ARG A 3 14.75 7.20 6.91
C ARG A 3 13.70 6.72 5.93
N ILE A 4 13.91 6.95 4.63
CA ILE A 4 13.04 6.51 3.54
C ILE A 4 13.87 5.65 2.60
N THR A 5 13.34 4.48 2.26
CA THR A 5 13.86 3.65 1.18
C THR A 5 12.81 3.57 0.09
N GLY A 6 13.11 4.11 -1.10
CA GLY A 6 12.30 3.91 -2.29
C GLY A 6 12.70 2.59 -2.96
N LEU A 7 11.73 1.76 -3.32
CA LEU A 7 11.96 0.50 -4.03
C LEU A 7 11.24 0.54 -5.37
N ASP A 8 11.94 0.18 -6.44
CA ASP A 8 11.36 0.03 -7.77
C ASP A 8 12.12 -1.06 -8.54
N PHE A 9 11.42 -1.74 -9.42
CA PHE A 9 12.00 -2.77 -10.28
C PHE A 9 12.90 -2.19 -11.38
N PHE A 10 12.61 -0.96 -11.84
CA PHE A 10 13.34 -0.32 -12.94
C PHE A 10 14.49 0.54 -12.44
N PRO A 11 15.77 0.19 -12.81
CA PRO A 11 16.94 0.94 -12.37
C PRO A 11 16.89 2.43 -12.69
N GLY A 12 16.33 2.80 -13.87
CA GLY A 12 16.24 4.19 -14.30
C GLY A 12 15.42 5.08 -13.36
N PHE A 13 14.35 4.56 -12.74
CA PHE A 13 13.60 5.30 -11.72
C PHE A 13 14.40 5.45 -10.44
N ILE A 14 15.11 4.41 -10.03
CA ILE A 14 15.97 4.43 -8.84
C ILE A 14 17.15 5.38 -9.01
N ASP A 15 17.79 5.41 -10.19
CA ASP A 15 18.88 6.36 -10.49
C ASP A 15 18.39 7.81 -10.40
N ARG A 16 17.22 8.11 -10.97
CA ARG A 16 16.60 9.42 -10.88
C ARG A 16 16.25 9.79 -9.45
N PHE A 17 15.62 8.86 -8.70
CA PHE A 17 15.28 9.05 -7.29
C PHE A 17 16.52 9.39 -6.45
N ASN A 18 17.61 8.63 -6.63
CA ASN A 18 18.86 8.88 -5.92
C ASN A 18 19.54 10.20 -6.35
N ALA A 19 19.44 10.58 -7.63
CA ALA A 19 19.93 11.87 -8.11
C ALA A 19 19.16 13.03 -7.48
N ASP A 20 17.83 12.93 -7.40
CA ASP A 20 16.99 13.92 -6.75
C ASP A 20 17.24 14.00 -5.25
N ALA A 21 17.44 12.87 -4.56
CA ALA A 21 17.81 12.85 -3.14
C ALA A 21 19.14 13.59 -2.90
N ARG A 22 20.15 13.41 -3.77
CA ARG A 22 21.41 14.17 -3.69
C ARG A 22 21.19 15.66 -3.94
N ARG A 23 20.45 16.01 -5.00
CA ARG A 23 20.15 17.40 -5.35
C ARG A 23 19.44 18.17 -4.25
N LEU A 24 18.58 17.46 -3.49
CA LEU A 24 17.81 18.01 -2.37
C LEU A 24 18.52 17.91 -1.01
N HIS A 25 19.78 17.48 -0.98
CA HIS A 25 20.56 17.24 0.24
C HIS A 25 19.90 16.29 1.24
N LEU A 26 19.25 15.22 0.73
CA LEU A 26 18.54 14.21 1.52
C LEU A 26 19.21 12.82 1.48
N ALA A 27 20.35 12.66 0.81
CA ALA A 27 20.98 11.36 0.56
C ALA A 27 21.48 10.65 1.83
N ASP A 28 21.57 11.32 2.96
CA ASP A 28 21.88 10.76 4.28
C ASP A 28 20.72 9.94 4.85
N ARG A 29 19.47 10.19 4.41
CA ARG A 29 18.25 9.58 4.97
C ARG A 29 17.27 9.08 3.91
N VAL A 30 17.46 9.38 2.64
CA VAL A 30 16.62 8.95 1.52
C VAL A 30 17.48 8.20 0.51
N LYS A 31 17.13 6.95 0.23
CA LYS A 31 17.85 6.12 -0.75
C LYS A 31 16.88 5.31 -1.59
N GLY A 32 17.19 5.12 -2.86
CA GLY A 32 16.52 4.18 -3.75
C GLY A 32 17.28 2.86 -3.83
N VAL A 33 16.56 1.77 -3.93
CA VAL A 33 17.07 0.41 -4.10
C VAL A 33 16.31 -0.26 -5.24
N VAL A 34 17.03 -0.85 -6.18
CA VAL A 34 16.42 -1.69 -7.22
C VAL A 34 15.98 -3.00 -6.59
N GLY A 35 14.71 -3.35 -6.73
CA GLY A 35 14.15 -4.57 -6.17
C GLY A 35 12.69 -4.78 -6.55
N SER A 36 12.19 -5.98 -6.32
CA SER A 36 10.79 -6.32 -6.57
C SER A 36 9.94 -6.16 -5.31
N MET A 37 8.71 -5.73 -5.48
CA MET A 37 7.71 -5.70 -4.42
C MET A 37 7.27 -7.11 -3.97
N ASP A 38 7.53 -8.14 -4.79
CA ASP A 38 7.34 -9.55 -4.44
C ASP A 38 8.36 -10.07 -3.41
N ALA A 39 9.51 -9.41 -3.28
CA ALA A 39 10.60 -9.84 -2.42
C ALA A 39 11.28 -8.61 -1.81
N LEU A 40 10.64 -8.02 -0.81
CA LEU A 40 11.14 -6.81 -0.17
C LEU A 40 12.48 -7.09 0.54
N PRO A 41 13.54 -6.27 0.31
CA PRO A 41 14.87 -6.50 0.86
C PRO A 41 14.99 -5.97 2.31
N PHE A 42 14.01 -6.28 3.14
CA PHE A 42 13.95 -5.86 4.54
C PHE A 42 13.84 -7.07 5.47
N ARG A 43 14.15 -6.85 6.73
CA ARG A 43 13.97 -7.87 7.78
C ARG A 43 12.56 -7.79 8.35
N ALA A 44 12.09 -8.90 8.89
CA ALA A 44 10.83 -8.92 9.64
C ALA A 44 10.83 -7.87 10.75
N GLY A 45 9.78 -7.06 10.82
CA GLY A 45 9.62 -6.02 11.83
C GLY A 45 10.61 -4.85 11.71
N GLU A 46 11.13 -4.56 10.53
CA GLU A 46 12.09 -3.46 10.32
C GLU A 46 11.39 -2.12 10.09
N LEU A 47 10.23 -2.11 9.44
CA LEU A 47 9.59 -0.91 8.91
C LEU A 47 8.53 -0.34 9.86
N ASP A 48 8.55 0.98 10.02
CA ASP A 48 7.49 1.72 10.72
C ASP A 48 6.30 2.00 9.81
N LEU A 49 6.55 2.13 8.50
CA LEU A 49 5.56 2.43 7.47
C LEU A 49 5.94 1.76 6.16
N ILE A 50 4.96 1.15 5.50
CA ILE A 50 5.01 0.81 4.07
C ILE A 50 4.02 1.72 3.36
N TRP A 51 4.49 2.42 2.31
CA TRP A 51 3.69 3.34 1.52
C TRP A 51 3.72 2.90 0.05
N SER A 52 2.56 2.66 -0.54
CA SER A 52 2.43 2.21 -1.93
C SER A 52 1.22 2.86 -2.58
N GLU A 53 1.45 3.65 -3.61
CA GLU A 53 0.39 4.31 -4.37
C GLU A 53 0.25 3.69 -5.76
N GLY A 54 -0.96 3.22 -6.11
CA GLY A 54 -1.28 2.65 -7.40
C GLY A 54 -0.32 1.55 -7.86
N ALA A 55 0.16 0.72 -6.93
CA ALA A 55 1.19 -0.27 -7.24
C ALA A 55 0.93 -1.68 -6.66
N ILE A 56 0.30 -1.78 -5.49
CA ILE A 56 0.09 -3.08 -4.81
C ILE A 56 -0.69 -4.09 -5.70
N TYR A 57 -1.56 -3.61 -6.58
CA TYR A 57 -2.34 -4.45 -7.50
C TYR A 57 -1.45 -5.33 -8.41
N ASN A 58 -0.21 -4.91 -8.70
CA ASN A 58 0.71 -5.68 -9.55
C ASN A 58 1.09 -7.04 -8.95
N ILE A 59 0.99 -7.20 -7.64
CA ILE A 59 1.21 -8.48 -6.94
C ILE A 59 -0.06 -9.07 -6.37
N GLY A 60 -1.17 -8.35 -6.48
CA GLY A 60 -2.45 -8.65 -5.86
C GLY A 60 -2.60 -7.99 -4.49
N PHE A 61 -3.77 -7.36 -4.28
CA PHE A 61 -4.03 -6.60 -3.05
C PHE A 61 -3.96 -7.47 -1.80
N GLU A 62 -4.68 -8.61 -1.80
CA GLU A 62 -4.71 -9.51 -0.65
C GLU A 62 -3.34 -10.15 -0.39
N ARG A 63 -2.62 -10.50 -1.44
CA ARG A 63 -1.25 -11.02 -1.34
C ARG A 63 -0.31 -9.98 -0.73
N GLY A 64 -0.32 -8.74 -1.25
CA GLY A 64 0.51 -7.66 -0.71
C GLY A 64 0.22 -7.36 0.76
N LEU A 65 -1.07 -7.35 1.16
CA LEU A 65 -1.46 -7.19 2.56
C LEU A 65 -0.82 -8.26 3.46
N ASN A 66 -0.89 -9.53 3.06
CA ASN A 66 -0.39 -10.64 3.86
C ASN A 66 1.14 -10.68 3.94
N GLU A 67 1.83 -10.56 2.79
CA GLU A 67 3.27 -10.67 2.71
C GLU A 67 3.97 -9.44 3.34
N TRP A 68 3.52 -8.23 3.04
CA TRP A 68 4.16 -7.02 3.55
C TRP A 68 3.97 -6.81 5.05
N ARG A 69 2.95 -7.44 5.64
CA ARG A 69 2.71 -7.37 7.08
C ARG A 69 3.88 -7.86 7.91
N GLU A 70 4.64 -8.81 7.41
CA GLU A 70 5.81 -9.34 8.12
C GLU A 70 6.86 -8.26 8.37
N TYR A 71 7.12 -7.40 7.40
CA TYR A 71 8.15 -6.36 7.47
C TYR A 71 7.79 -5.20 8.40
N LEU A 72 6.52 -5.00 8.70
CA LEU A 72 6.09 -3.96 9.62
C LEU A 72 6.37 -4.32 11.07
N LYS A 73 6.87 -3.35 11.83
CA LYS A 73 6.91 -3.42 13.29
C LYS A 73 5.51 -3.59 13.88
N PRO A 74 5.37 -4.18 15.07
CA PRO A 74 4.17 -4.02 15.86
C PRO A 74 3.83 -2.53 16.04
N GLY A 75 2.58 -2.14 15.73
CA GLY A 75 2.15 -0.75 15.73
C GLY A 75 2.49 0.04 14.47
N GLY A 76 3.26 -0.53 13.55
CA GLY A 76 3.59 0.06 12.25
C GLY A 76 2.38 0.15 11.32
N TYR A 77 2.49 0.95 10.27
CA TYR A 77 1.38 1.30 9.37
C TYR A 77 1.62 0.80 7.95
N LEU A 78 0.55 0.43 7.30
CA LEU A 78 0.45 0.26 5.86
C LEU A 78 -0.42 1.39 5.31
N ALA A 79 0.04 2.06 4.28
CA ALA A 79 -0.67 3.11 3.55
C ALA A 79 -0.63 2.78 2.06
N VAL A 80 -1.77 2.45 1.47
CA VAL A 80 -1.87 2.01 0.07
C VAL A 80 -3.03 2.68 -0.64
N SER A 81 -2.87 3.00 -1.92
CA SER A 81 -4.00 3.38 -2.77
C SER A 81 -4.33 2.29 -3.77
N GLU A 82 -5.62 2.12 -4.03
CA GLU A 82 -6.17 1.03 -4.82
C GLU A 82 -7.39 1.49 -5.61
N SER A 83 -7.56 0.95 -6.83
CA SER A 83 -8.79 1.13 -7.61
C SER A 83 -9.92 0.33 -7.00
N VAL A 84 -11.05 0.96 -6.78
CA VAL A 84 -12.22 0.35 -6.15
C VAL A 84 -13.52 0.79 -6.79
N TRP A 85 -14.56 -0.01 -6.59
CA TRP A 85 -15.93 0.36 -6.89
C TRP A 85 -16.54 1.20 -5.78
N PHE A 86 -17.27 2.26 -6.17
CA PHE A 86 -18.05 3.08 -5.25
C PHE A 86 -19.47 2.56 -5.07
N THR A 87 -19.94 1.74 -6.01
CA THR A 87 -21.31 1.23 -6.07
C THR A 87 -21.33 -0.28 -6.28
N ASP A 88 -22.39 -0.93 -5.81
CA ASP A 88 -22.61 -2.36 -6.06
C ASP A 88 -23.09 -2.61 -7.50
N GLU A 89 -23.91 -1.70 -8.03
CA GLU A 89 -24.39 -1.73 -9.41
C GLU A 89 -23.62 -0.70 -10.26
N ARG A 90 -23.29 -1.06 -11.49
CA ARG A 90 -22.53 -0.23 -12.43
C ARG A 90 -22.81 -0.67 -13.87
N PRO A 91 -22.60 0.21 -14.87
CA PRO A 91 -22.73 -0.14 -16.28
C PRO A 91 -21.77 -1.26 -16.68
N THR A 92 -22.25 -2.16 -17.55
CA THR A 92 -21.49 -3.34 -18.02
C THR A 92 -20.16 -2.93 -18.68
N GLU A 93 -20.15 -1.86 -19.48
CA GLU A 93 -18.93 -1.39 -20.17
C GLU A 93 -17.77 -1.13 -19.21
N ILE A 94 -18.00 -0.42 -18.10
CA ILE A 94 -16.94 -0.13 -17.15
C ILE A 94 -16.64 -1.32 -16.25
N HIS A 95 -17.63 -2.15 -15.95
CA HIS A 95 -17.44 -3.39 -15.22
C HIS A 95 -16.49 -4.31 -15.99
N ASP A 96 -16.77 -4.58 -17.26
CA ASP A 96 -16.00 -5.52 -18.07
C ASP A 96 -14.56 -5.01 -18.30
N PHE A 97 -14.39 -3.71 -18.52
CA PHE A 97 -13.06 -3.11 -18.63
C PHE A 97 -12.21 -3.37 -17.40
N TRP A 98 -12.73 -3.11 -16.20
CA TRP A 98 -11.95 -3.28 -14.96
C TRP A 98 -11.75 -4.74 -14.57
N VAL A 99 -12.73 -5.61 -14.81
CA VAL A 99 -12.57 -7.06 -14.54
C VAL A 99 -11.49 -7.67 -15.43
N ASP A 100 -11.34 -7.19 -16.67
CA ASP A 100 -10.27 -7.60 -17.58
C ASP A 100 -8.91 -7.02 -17.16
N ALA A 101 -8.86 -5.71 -16.86
CA ALA A 101 -7.62 -5.01 -16.51
C ALA A 101 -7.13 -5.30 -15.09
N TYR A 102 -8.04 -5.48 -14.13
CA TYR A 102 -7.74 -5.73 -12.71
C TYR A 102 -8.86 -6.57 -12.06
N PRO A 103 -8.80 -7.90 -12.16
CA PRO A 103 -9.85 -8.80 -11.63
C PRO A 103 -10.12 -8.71 -10.14
N GLU A 104 -9.15 -8.20 -9.35
CA GLU A 104 -9.30 -8.02 -7.91
C GLU A 104 -9.98 -6.71 -7.51
N ILE A 105 -10.45 -5.89 -8.48
CA ILE A 105 -11.20 -4.67 -8.15
C ILE A 105 -12.46 -5.03 -7.37
N ASP A 106 -12.70 -4.33 -6.25
CA ASP A 106 -13.80 -4.63 -5.35
C ASP A 106 -14.30 -3.35 -4.67
N THR A 107 -15.37 -3.44 -3.92
CA THR A 107 -15.95 -2.31 -3.19
C THR A 107 -15.10 -1.88 -1.98
N ILE A 108 -15.26 -0.64 -1.54
CA ILE A 108 -14.55 -0.13 -0.34
C ILE A 108 -14.79 -1.00 0.89
N PRO A 109 -16.03 -1.42 1.24
CA PRO A 109 -16.28 -2.31 2.37
C PRO A 109 -15.53 -3.65 2.27
N ASN A 110 -15.49 -4.24 1.07
CA ASN A 110 -14.82 -5.52 0.84
C ASN A 110 -13.30 -5.38 0.97
N LYS A 111 -12.69 -4.32 0.43
CA LYS A 111 -11.24 -4.02 0.61
C LYS A 111 -10.90 -3.78 2.08
N VAL A 112 -11.73 -3.07 2.82
CA VAL A 112 -11.57 -2.90 4.28
C VAL A 112 -11.68 -4.25 5.02
N ALA A 113 -12.60 -5.12 4.61
CA ALA A 113 -12.70 -6.46 5.16
C ALA A 113 -11.46 -7.32 4.84
N GLN A 114 -10.88 -7.22 3.63
CA GLN A 114 -9.61 -7.87 3.28
C GLN A 114 -8.47 -7.39 4.19
N ILE A 115 -8.34 -6.08 4.42
CA ILE A 115 -7.37 -5.49 5.34
C ILE A 115 -7.53 -6.06 6.75
N HIS A 116 -8.77 -6.17 7.24
CA HIS A 116 -9.03 -6.73 8.56
C HIS A 116 -8.71 -8.24 8.63
N ARG A 117 -9.07 -9.02 7.59
CA ARG A 117 -8.74 -10.47 7.52
C ARG A 117 -7.23 -10.72 7.47
N ALA A 118 -6.46 -9.83 6.82
CA ALA A 118 -5.00 -9.88 6.82
C ALA A 118 -4.38 -9.53 8.19
N GLY A 119 -5.20 -9.24 9.21
CA GLY A 119 -4.76 -9.02 10.59
C GLY A 119 -4.31 -7.60 10.88
N TYR A 120 -4.70 -6.63 10.05
CA TYR A 120 -4.54 -5.22 10.36
C TYR A 120 -5.76 -4.64 11.08
N LEU A 121 -5.57 -3.51 11.74
CA LEU A 121 -6.64 -2.63 12.19
C LEU A 121 -6.84 -1.57 11.10
N PRO A 122 -7.98 -1.54 10.40
CA PRO A 122 -8.31 -0.43 9.51
C PRO A 122 -8.35 0.88 10.30
N VAL A 123 -7.68 1.92 9.78
CA VAL A 123 -7.59 3.23 10.44
C VAL A 123 -8.38 4.28 9.67
N ALA A 124 -8.20 4.31 8.35
CA ALA A 124 -8.91 5.21 7.47
C ALA A 124 -9.06 4.61 6.07
N ALA A 125 -10.12 4.98 5.39
CA ALA A 125 -10.31 4.82 3.96
C ALA A 125 -10.95 6.11 3.44
N PHE A 126 -10.38 6.71 2.41
CA PHE A 126 -10.91 7.93 1.81
C PHE A 126 -10.69 7.94 0.30
N VAL A 127 -11.70 8.42 -0.42
CA VAL A 127 -11.66 8.57 -1.86
C VAL A 127 -10.68 9.67 -2.23
N LEU A 128 -9.78 9.40 -3.17
CA LEU A 128 -8.91 10.42 -3.74
C LEU A 128 -9.73 11.32 -4.69
N PRO A 129 -9.47 12.64 -4.69
CA PRO A 129 -10.22 13.55 -5.53
C PRO A 129 -9.98 13.29 -7.01
N GLU A 130 -10.96 13.64 -7.85
CA GLU A 130 -10.90 13.51 -9.32
C GLU A 130 -9.64 14.14 -9.94
N THR A 131 -9.11 15.21 -9.33
CA THR A 131 -7.88 15.87 -9.76
C THR A 131 -6.67 14.95 -9.80
N CYS A 132 -6.65 13.89 -8.94
CA CYS A 132 -5.59 12.87 -8.98
C CYS A 132 -5.56 12.14 -10.32
N TRP A 133 -6.72 11.87 -10.92
CA TRP A 133 -6.85 11.26 -12.23
C TRP A 133 -6.65 12.28 -13.35
N MET A 134 -7.39 13.39 -13.31
CA MET A 134 -7.46 14.30 -14.44
C MET A 134 -6.20 15.14 -14.59
N GLU A 135 -5.74 15.77 -13.51
CA GLU A 135 -4.62 16.73 -13.56
C GLU A 135 -3.27 16.07 -13.36
N HIS A 136 -3.21 15.02 -12.52
CA HIS A 136 -1.95 14.42 -12.11
C HIS A 136 -1.61 13.11 -12.81
N TYR A 137 -2.56 12.49 -13.50
CA TYR A 137 -2.36 11.27 -14.30
C TYR A 137 -2.65 11.50 -15.78
N PHE A 138 -3.89 11.76 -16.19
CA PHE A 138 -4.24 11.84 -17.61
C PHE A 138 -3.64 13.05 -18.34
N ALA A 139 -3.59 14.23 -17.74
CA ALA A 139 -3.02 15.40 -18.40
C ALA A 139 -1.50 15.26 -18.68
N PRO A 140 -0.64 14.80 -17.73
CA PRO A 140 0.76 14.47 -18.04
C PRO A 140 0.89 13.34 -19.06
N LEU A 141 0.03 12.31 -18.97
CA LEU A 141 0.04 11.16 -19.86
C LEU A 141 -0.29 11.56 -21.31
N ALA A 142 -1.19 12.51 -21.53
CA ALA A 142 -1.50 13.02 -22.84
C ALA A 142 -0.25 13.62 -23.53
N LYS A 143 0.54 14.42 -22.80
CA LYS A 143 1.83 14.96 -23.30
C LYS A 143 2.85 13.86 -23.57
N ALA A 144 2.92 12.87 -22.69
CA ALA A 144 3.82 11.73 -22.87
C ALA A 144 3.47 10.91 -24.10
N ARG A 145 2.17 10.71 -24.39
CA ARG A 145 1.68 10.03 -25.61
C ARG A 145 2.14 10.73 -26.89
N GLU A 146 2.13 12.07 -26.95
CA GLU A 146 2.61 12.82 -28.11
C GLU A 146 4.10 12.57 -28.38
N LEU A 147 4.93 12.62 -27.34
CA LEU A 147 6.36 12.35 -27.44
C LEU A 147 6.63 10.88 -27.81
N PHE A 148 5.83 9.97 -27.26
CA PHE A 148 5.95 8.54 -27.53
C PHE A 148 5.58 8.22 -28.97
N ALA A 149 4.50 8.78 -29.51
CA ALA A 149 4.10 8.64 -30.89
C ALA A 149 5.18 9.16 -31.86
N ALA A 150 5.81 10.30 -31.54
CA ALA A 150 6.89 10.85 -32.35
C ALA A 150 8.15 9.97 -32.35
N LYS A 151 8.39 9.24 -31.23
CA LYS A 151 9.54 8.34 -31.08
C LYS A 151 9.34 7.00 -31.79
N TYR A 152 8.12 6.51 -31.90
CA TYR A 152 7.77 5.21 -32.47
C TYR A 152 6.72 5.32 -33.58
N PRO A 153 7.03 6.02 -34.69
CA PRO A 153 6.07 6.21 -35.76
C PRO A 153 5.77 4.89 -36.48
N GLY A 154 4.46 4.55 -36.61
CA GLY A 154 4.02 3.33 -37.28
C GLY A 154 4.25 2.03 -36.53
N ASP A 155 4.63 2.08 -35.24
CA ASP A 155 4.75 0.90 -34.40
C ASP A 155 3.35 0.53 -33.86
N SER A 156 2.82 -0.62 -34.30
CA SER A 156 1.47 -1.08 -33.93
C SER A 156 1.31 -1.35 -32.41
N THR A 157 2.36 -1.76 -31.71
CA THR A 157 2.33 -1.97 -30.26
C THR A 157 2.22 -0.64 -29.54
N ALA A 158 3.00 0.36 -29.98
CA ALA A 158 2.92 1.71 -29.45
C ALA A 158 1.54 2.34 -29.71
N GLU A 159 1.00 2.18 -30.91
CA GLU A 159 -0.36 2.66 -31.26
C GLU A 159 -1.43 2.00 -30.40
N GLY A 160 -1.36 0.67 -30.20
CA GLY A 160 -2.27 -0.08 -29.33
C GLY A 160 -2.23 0.39 -27.88
N LEU A 161 -1.02 0.61 -27.33
CA LEU A 161 -0.85 1.14 -25.97
C LEU A 161 -1.47 2.53 -25.82
N MET A 162 -1.22 3.42 -26.77
CA MET A 162 -1.79 4.77 -26.75
C MET A 162 -3.31 4.78 -26.91
N ALA A 163 -3.86 3.86 -27.71
CA ALA A 163 -5.31 3.72 -27.87
C ALA A 163 -5.95 3.23 -26.56
N PHE A 164 -5.35 2.24 -25.88
CA PHE A 164 -5.79 1.75 -24.59
C PHE A 164 -5.82 2.87 -23.53
N GLN A 165 -4.76 3.66 -23.45
CA GLN A 165 -4.67 4.78 -22.51
C GLN A 165 -5.70 5.89 -22.78
N ARG A 166 -6.04 6.16 -24.05
CA ARG A 166 -7.12 7.11 -24.38
C ARG A 166 -8.48 6.55 -23.97
N TYR A 167 -8.70 5.27 -24.22
CA TYR A 167 -9.94 4.61 -23.85
C TYR A 167 -10.15 4.58 -22.33
N GLU A 168 -9.09 4.31 -21.55
CA GLU A 168 -9.14 4.43 -20.09
C GLU A 168 -9.54 5.85 -19.64
N GLU A 169 -8.96 6.90 -20.26
CA GLU A 169 -9.33 8.29 -19.97
C GLU A 169 -10.78 8.60 -20.32
N GLU A 170 -11.28 8.12 -21.46
CA GLU A 170 -12.68 8.27 -21.89
C GLU A 170 -13.64 7.57 -20.92
N LEU A 171 -13.31 6.34 -20.51
CA LEU A 171 -14.09 5.60 -19.52
C LEU A 171 -14.12 6.30 -18.17
N TYR A 172 -12.98 6.85 -17.72
CA TYR A 172 -12.98 7.61 -16.47
C TYR A 172 -13.86 8.84 -16.52
N ARG A 173 -13.79 9.62 -17.61
CA ARG A 173 -14.65 10.80 -17.80
C ARG A 173 -16.14 10.45 -17.82
N LYS A 174 -16.48 9.26 -18.29
CA LYS A 174 -17.87 8.79 -18.42
C LYS A 174 -18.40 8.14 -17.14
N TYR A 175 -17.53 7.51 -16.35
CA TYR A 175 -17.92 6.59 -15.28
C TYR A 175 -17.26 6.84 -13.92
N ASN A 176 -16.64 7.99 -13.70
CA ASN A 176 -15.95 8.33 -12.46
C ASN A 176 -16.85 8.35 -11.21
N GLU A 177 -18.16 8.33 -11.37
CA GLU A 177 -19.11 8.16 -10.26
C GLU A 177 -19.20 6.72 -9.74
N PHE A 178 -18.76 5.72 -10.53
CA PHE A 178 -18.83 4.31 -10.17
C PHE A 178 -17.53 3.74 -9.60
N TYR A 179 -16.39 4.38 -9.88
CA TYR A 179 -15.07 3.89 -9.44
C TYR A 179 -14.05 5.00 -9.27
N GLY A 180 -12.98 4.70 -8.59
CA GLY A 180 -11.84 5.59 -8.46
C GLY A 180 -10.80 5.03 -7.50
N TYR A 181 -9.79 5.83 -7.19
CA TYR A 181 -8.80 5.47 -6.19
C TYR A 181 -9.27 5.79 -4.77
N VAL A 182 -9.07 4.83 -3.88
CA VAL A 182 -9.21 5.00 -2.45
C VAL A 182 -7.86 4.79 -1.78
N PHE A 183 -7.54 5.67 -0.84
CA PHE A 183 -6.38 5.53 0.00
C PHE A 183 -6.78 4.82 1.30
N PHE A 184 -6.15 3.69 1.58
CA PHE A 184 -6.35 2.90 2.77
C PHE A 184 -5.18 3.05 3.73
N ILE A 185 -5.47 3.35 4.99
CA ILE A 185 -4.49 3.37 6.06
C ILE A 185 -4.86 2.28 7.05
N ALA A 186 -3.92 1.41 7.33
CA ALA A 186 -4.08 0.27 8.22
C ALA A 186 -2.90 0.17 9.18
N ARG A 187 -3.13 -0.36 10.38
CA ARG A 187 -2.10 -0.52 11.41
C ARG A 187 -1.91 -1.98 11.77
N LYS A 188 -0.67 -2.46 11.81
CA LYS A 188 -0.34 -3.75 12.40
C LYS A 188 -0.56 -3.68 13.91
N PRO A 189 -1.41 -4.54 14.51
CA PRO A 189 -1.64 -4.52 15.96
C PRO A 189 -0.36 -4.77 16.74
N ASN A 190 -0.26 -4.19 17.93
CA ASN A 190 0.72 -4.63 18.90
C ASN A 190 0.36 -6.07 19.36
N PRO A 191 1.35 -6.93 19.64
CA PRO A 191 1.07 -8.20 20.30
C PRO A 191 0.26 -7.92 21.56
N ARG A 192 -0.85 -8.65 21.75
CA ARG A 192 -1.59 -8.55 23.01
C ARG A 192 -0.62 -8.92 24.11
N ARG A 193 -0.49 -8.08 25.12
CA ARG A 193 0.13 -8.49 26.39
C ARG A 193 -0.66 -9.71 26.85
N THR A 194 -0.04 -10.86 26.89
CA THR A 194 -0.59 -12.01 27.58
C THR A 194 -0.68 -11.57 29.03
N LEU A 195 -1.89 -11.23 29.48
CA LEU A 195 -2.13 -11.13 30.92
C LEU A 195 -1.86 -12.56 31.40
N CYS A 196 -0.74 -12.76 32.09
CA CYS A 196 -0.57 -13.98 32.86
C CYS A 196 -1.84 -14.11 33.70
N PRO A 197 -2.58 -15.23 33.64
CA PRO A 197 -3.65 -15.44 34.59
C PRO A 197 -2.98 -15.35 35.98
N GLY A 198 -3.39 -14.33 36.74
CA GLY A 198 -2.98 -14.24 38.14
C GLY A 198 -3.29 -15.58 38.81
N PRO A 199 -2.53 -16.02 39.80
CA PRO A 199 -2.78 -17.28 40.51
C PRO A 199 -4.24 -17.28 40.94
N MET A 200 -5.00 -18.28 40.50
CA MET A 200 -6.36 -18.50 40.98
C MET A 200 -6.29 -18.66 42.48
N SER A 201 -6.82 -17.69 43.22
CA SER A 201 -6.98 -17.77 44.66
C SER A 201 -7.90 -18.94 44.97
N ASN A 202 -7.33 -20.03 45.42
CA ASN A 202 -8.04 -21.14 45.99
C ASN A 202 -8.55 -20.72 47.40
N PRO A 203 -9.85 -20.72 47.69
CA PRO A 203 -10.33 -20.36 49.00
C PRO A 203 -10.17 -21.58 49.93
N GLY A 204 -9.06 -21.68 50.60
CA GLY A 204 -8.88 -22.68 51.67
C GLY A 204 -7.44 -23.16 51.87
N SER A 205 -6.62 -22.34 52.50
CA SER A 205 -5.59 -22.79 53.48
C SER A 205 -4.86 -21.57 54.04
N THR A 206 -5.05 -21.34 55.28
CA THR A 206 -4.23 -20.45 56.15
C THR A 206 -2.85 -21.07 56.35
N SER A 207 -1.79 -20.39 55.90
CA SER A 207 -0.49 -20.38 56.56
C SER A 207 0.37 -19.24 56.03
N CYS A 208 0.88 -18.46 56.98
CA CYS A 208 1.80 -17.34 56.80
C CYS A 208 3.15 -17.79 56.22
N SER A 209 3.73 -16.99 55.34
CA SER A 209 5.11 -16.50 55.44
C SER A 209 5.57 -15.78 54.17
N GLY A 210 6.00 -14.55 54.30
CA GLY A 210 7.11 -13.86 53.67
C GLY A 210 7.01 -13.41 52.19
N PRO A 211 7.39 -12.16 51.91
CA PRO A 211 7.32 -11.60 50.54
C PRO A 211 8.60 -11.95 49.75
N ALA A 212 8.44 -12.58 48.60
CA ALA A 212 9.48 -12.62 47.57
C ALA A 212 9.14 -11.59 46.47
N ALA A 213 9.87 -10.49 46.50
CA ALA A 213 9.86 -9.51 45.44
C ALA A 213 10.61 -10.06 44.23
N VAL A 214 9.92 -10.21 43.07
CA VAL A 214 10.58 -10.42 41.78
C VAL A 214 10.62 -9.08 41.07
N THR A 215 11.78 -8.45 41.09
CA THR A 215 12.11 -7.28 40.25
C THR A 215 12.39 -7.73 38.84
N CYS A 216 11.56 -7.28 37.88
CA CYS A 216 11.86 -7.41 36.48
C CYS A 216 12.64 -6.16 36.05
N ALA A 217 13.95 -6.30 35.85
CA ALA A 217 14.82 -5.23 35.42
C ALA A 217 14.56 -4.89 33.95
N SER A 218 14.24 -3.63 33.67
CA SER A 218 14.25 -3.07 32.30
C SER A 218 15.70 -2.68 31.99
N SER A 219 16.33 -3.35 31.04
CA SER A 219 17.56 -2.84 30.42
C SER A 219 17.23 -1.88 29.31
N ARG A 220 17.42 -0.58 29.58
CA ARG A 220 17.66 0.41 28.52
C ARG A 220 19.11 0.29 28.06
N ARG A 221 19.34 0.16 26.79
CA ARG A 221 20.43 0.80 26.04
C ARG A 221 20.00 1.04 24.60
#